data_6e981b6c4d9fa9bdb66004049c2cfcbb
#
_entry.id   6e981b6c4d9fa9bdb66004049c2cfcbb
#
_cell.length_a   1.000
_cell.length_b   1.000
_cell.length_c   1.000
_cell.angle_alpha   90.00
_cell.angle_beta   90.00
_cell.angle_gamma   90.00
#
_symmetry.space_group_name_H-M   'P 1'
#
loop_
_entity.id
_entity.type
_entity.pdbx_description
1 polymer ?
#
loop_
_entity_poly.entity_id
_entity_poly.type
_entity_poly.pdbx_seq_one_letter_code
_entity_poly.pdbx_strand_id
1 'polypeptide(L)'
;MSSTKYLVVFDPTQESQPALARMVDIAENTEVELQVFCCIHEELPRSDGRDAEIQQRIAAQEEVVNAAVASLREKGLPVAVEVEWDSNWYQAVVRASVRHAVDGVVKSSRRHSSAQRRLKRTSDWTLIRECNCPVLLVKGDGSNRAQTVLAALDTRGDQEAYRTLNQKILDMCREFFEQTDTEVHYVSAHKDLPSRPDRGSLVRACGVPGERVHIVMDEAHDAIIKTAKELQAGLVVMGTSARSGLSAMLNSNTAEKVLDQLECDLLVMP
;
A
#
# COMPACT_ATOMS: atom_id res chain seq x y z
N MET A 1 -14.80 -16.04 -11.21
CA MET A 1 -14.02 -14.80 -11.10
C MET A 1 -12.58 -15.21 -10.85
N SER A 2 -11.59 -14.54 -11.42
CA SER A 2 -10.17 -14.85 -11.12
C SER A 2 -9.89 -14.34 -9.70
N SER A 3 -9.30 -15.18 -8.83
CA SER A 3 -8.90 -14.75 -7.49
C SER A 3 -7.83 -13.65 -7.58
N THR A 4 -7.90 -12.65 -6.71
CA THR A 4 -6.92 -11.56 -6.65
C THR A 4 -5.69 -12.03 -5.87
N LYS A 5 -4.50 -11.92 -6.46
CA LYS A 5 -3.26 -12.41 -5.86
C LYS A 5 -2.47 -11.29 -5.19
N TYR A 6 -2.18 -11.43 -3.90
CA TYR A 6 -1.42 -10.45 -3.14
C TYR A 6 -0.06 -11.00 -2.69
N LEU A 7 0.99 -10.18 -2.82
CA LEU A 7 2.27 -10.44 -2.17
C LEU A 7 2.26 -9.77 -0.79
N VAL A 8 2.36 -10.59 0.25
CA VAL A 8 2.39 -10.14 1.65
C VAL A 8 3.81 -10.18 2.16
N VAL A 9 4.36 -9.03 2.51
CA VAL A 9 5.73 -8.93 3.03
C VAL A 9 5.75 -9.34 4.50
N PHE A 10 6.44 -10.44 4.78
CA PHE A 10 6.70 -10.93 6.13
C PHE A 10 7.98 -10.29 6.67
N ASP A 11 7.90 -9.63 7.83
CA ASP A 11 9.06 -9.02 8.49
C ASP A 11 9.65 -10.01 9.52
N PRO A 12 10.81 -10.64 9.24
CA PRO A 12 11.41 -11.64 10.13
C PRO A 12 11.89 -11.06 11.46
N THR A 13 11.97 -9.74 11.56
CA THR A 13 12.43 -9.05 12.79
C THR A 13 11.29 -8.75 13.77
N GLN A 14 10.06 -9.12 13.43
CA GLN A 14 8.86 -8.77 14.19
C GLN A 14 8.03 -10.00 14.53
N GLU A 15 7.56 -10.06 15.77
CA GLU A 15 6.64 -11.12 16.21
C GLU A 15 5.24 -10.93 15.61
N SER A 16 4.73 -9.71 15.57
CA SER A 16 3.42 -9.41 14.97
C SER A 16 3.55 -9.06 13.49
N GLN A 17 2.63 -9.56 12.68
CA GLN A 17 2.59 -9.38 11.23
C GLN A 17 1.29 -8.66 10.80
N PRO A 18 1.18 -7.33 10.98
CA PRO A 18 -0.04 -6.58 10.66
C PRO A 18 -0.50 -6.73 9.20
N ALA A 19 0.44 -6.84 8.25
CA ALA A 19 0.12 -7.08 6.85
C ALA A 19 -0.64 -8.41 6.66
N LEU A 20 -0.21 -9.46 7.36
CA LEU A 20 -0.88 -10.75 7.32
C LEU A 20 -2.28 -10.68 7.98
N ALA A 21 -2.39 -10.01 9.14
CA ALA A 21 -3.66 -9.81 9.82
C ALA A 21 -4.68 -9.06 8.93
N ARG A 22 -4.22 -8.00 8.23
CA ARG A 22 -5.07 -7.25 7.29
C ARG A 22 -5.56 -8.12 6.13
N MET A 23 -4.75 -9.04 5.64
CA MET A 23 -5.17 -9.93 4.55
C MET A 23 -6.20 -10.97 5.00
N VAL A 24 -6.22 -11.34 6.27
CA VAL A 24 -7.31 -12.16 6.84
C VAL A 24 -8.64 -11.44 6.74
N ASP A 25 -8.69 -10.16 7.15
CA ASP A 25 -9.91 -9.34 7.09
C ASP A 25 -10.41 -9.15 5.65
N ILE A 26 -9.48 -8.94 4.69
CA ILE A 26 -9.81 -8.80 3.27
C ILE A 26 -10.36 -10.12 2.72
N ALA A 27 -9.77 -11.25 3.09
CA ALA A 27 -10.16 -12.58 2.65
C ALA A 27 -11.56 -13.01 3.12
N GLU A 28 -12.08 -12.41 4.18
CA GLU A 28 -13.46 -12.68 4.64
C GLU A 28 -14.53 -12.25 3.61
N ASN A 29 -14.21 -11.30 2.74
CA ASN A 29 -15.17 -10.69 1.80
C ASN A 29 -14.74 -10.80 0.32
N THR A 30 -13.54 -11.33 0.06
CA THR A 30 -12.97 -11.37 -1.29
C THR A 30 -12.18 -12.64 -1.48
N GLU A 31 -12.32 -13.30 -2.63
CA GLU A 31 -11.48 -14.45 -2.99
C GLU A 31 -10.06 -13.97 -3.29
N VAL A 32 -9.10 -14.37 -2.44
CA VAL A 32 -7.70 -13.95 -2.54
C VAL A 32 -6.76 -15.14 -2.53
N GLU A 33 -5.62 -14.98 -3.21
CA GLU A 33 -4.44 -15.84 -3.10
C GLU A 33 -3.31 -15.06 -2.47
N LEU A 34 -2.60 -15.66 -1.51
CA LEU A 34 -1.51 -15.01 -0.81
C LEU A 34 -0.16 -15.62 -1.21
N GLN A 35 0.73 -14.79 -1.70
CA GLN A 35 2.16 -15.06 -1.80
C GLN A 35 2.86 -14.39 -0.62
N VAL A 36 3.16 -15.14 0.44
CA VAL A 36 3.89 -14.60 1.60
C VAL A 36 5.38 -14.63 1.28
N PHE A 37 5.98 -13.46 1.27
CA PHE A 37 7.38 -13.27 0.90
C PHE A 37 8.18 -12.73 2.08
N CYS A 38 9.27 -13.42 2.40
CA CYS A 38 10.22 -13.02 3.44
C CYS A 38 11.61 -12.87 2.82
N CYS A 39 12.27 -11.77 3.11
CA CYS A 39 13.66 -11.57 2.70
C CYS A 39 14.55 -11.52 3.94
N ILE A 40 15.60 -12.34 3.96
CA ILE A 40 16.59 -12.39 5.02
C ILE A 40 18.00 -12.11 4.49
N HIS A 41 18.83 -11.53 5.33
CA HIS A 41 20.24 -11.34 5.04
C HIS A 41 21.02 -11.20 6.34
N GLU A 42 22.16 -11.87 6.41
CA GLU A 42 23.18 -11.70 7.45
C GLU A 42 24.56 -11.64 6.82
N GLU A 43 25.49 -10.93 7.46
CA GLU A 43 26.88 -10.94 7.04
C GLU A 43 27.53 -12.27 7.47
N LEU A 44 27.77 -13.14 6.50
CA LEU A 44 28.47 -14.40 6.72
C LEU A 44 29.93 -14.32 6.28
N PRO A 45 30.86 -14.95 6.99
CA PRO A 45 32.26 -15.09 6.57
C PRO A 45 32.35 -15.74 5.19
N ARG A 46 33.36 -15.35 4.42
CA ARG A 46 33.68 -16.01 3.14
C ARG A 46 34.34 -17.34 3.45
N SER A 47 33.61 -18.44 3.31
CA SER A 47 34.10 -19.80 3.53
C SER A 47 33.53 -20.75 2.47
N ASP A 48 34.11 -21.92 2.29
CA ASP A 48 33.61 -22.93 1.34
C ASP A 48 32.21 -23.47 1.72
N GLY A 49 31.77 -23.32 2.97
CA GLY A 49 30.46 -23.72 3.46
C GLY A 49 29.37 -22.63 3.43
N ARG A 50 29.70 -21.42 2.94
CA ARG A 50 28.79 -20.27 3.01
C ARG A 50 27.45 -20.52 2.32
N ASP A 51 27.45 -21.14 1.16
CA ASP A 51 26.21 -21.38 0.41
C ASP A 51 25.32 -22.41 1.14
N ALA A 52 25.91 -23.42 1.74
CA ALA A 52 25.18 -24.38 2.56
C ALA A 52 24.55 -23.72 3.81
N GLU A 53 25.30 -22.81 4.45
CA GLU A 53 24.78 -22.04 5.60
C GLU A 53 23.64 -21.12 5.18
N ILE A 54 23.73 -20.42 4.03
CA ILE A 54 22.63 -19.62 3.48
C ILE A 54 21.40 -20.47 3.25
N GLN A 55 21.51 -21.64 2.62
CA GLN A 55 20.38 -22.54 2.37
C GLN A 55 19.77 -23.05 3.68
N GLN A 56 20.57 -23.35 4.68
CA GLN A 56 20.09 -23.75 6.00
C GLN A 56 19.27 -22.63 6.67
N ARG A 57 19.73 -21.37 6.57
CA ARG A 57 19.01 -20.21 7.13
C ARG A 57 17.71 -19.93 6.39
N ILE A 58 17.71 -20.05 5.06
CA ILE A 58 16.48 -19.95 4.25
C ILE A 58 15.48 -21.02 4.71
N ALA A 59 15.89 -22.29 4.78
CA ALA A 59 15.01 -23.37 5.19
C ALA A 59 14.45 -23.17 6.62
N ALA A 60 15.28 -22.75 7.57
CA ALA A 60 14.84 -22.43 8.92
C ALA A 60 13.82 -21.28 8.96
N GLN A 61 14.03 -20.24 8.14
CA GLN A 61 13.08 -19.12 8.05
C GLN A 61 11.78 -19.54 7.34
N GLU A 62 11.85 -20.42 6.34
CA GLU A 62 10.65 -20.98 5.70
C GLU A 62 9.77 -21.74 6.69
N GLU A 63 10.36 -22.49 7.62
CA GLU A 63 9.62 -23.16 8.70
C GLU A 63 8.88 -22.14 9.58
N VAL A 64 9.53 -21.04 9.97
CA VAL A 64 8.94 -19.96 10.75
C VAL A 64 7.75 -19.33 10.03
N VAL A 65 7.94 -18.97 8.75
CA VAL A 65 6.87 -18.37 7.95
C VAL A 65 5.72 -19.35 7.73
N ASN A 66 6.03 -20.62 7.43
CA ASN A 66 5.01 -21.67 7.27
C ASN A 66 4.20 -21.89 8.54
N ALA A 67 4.83 -21.85 9.71
CA ALA A 67 4.12 -21.92 10.98
C ALA A 67 3.19 -20.70 11.20
N ALA A 68 3.65 -19.50 10.84
CA ALA A 68 2.86 -18.27 10.95
C ALA A 68 1.62 -18.25 10.05
N VAL A 69 1.65 -18.92 8.89
CA VAL A 69 0.53 -18.97 7.94
C VAL A 69 -0.32 -20.24 8.06
N ALA A 70 0.02 -21.18 8.94
CA ALA A 70 -0.67 -22.46 9.05
C ALA A 70 -2.18 -22.30 9.29
N SER A 71 -2.57 -21.40 10.20
CA SER A 71 -3.97 -21.11 10.49
C SER A 71 -4.75 -20.54 9.31
N LEU A 72 -4.08 -19.85 8.38
CA LEU A 72 -4.71 -19.32 7.16
C LEU A 72 -5.04 -20.46 6.19
N ARG A 73 -4.10 -21.40 6.03
CA ARG A 73 -4.30 -22.61 5.21
C ARG A 73 -5.40 -23.50 5.77
N GLU A 74 -5.46 -23.65 7.10
CA GLU A 74 -6.54 -24.40 7.78
C GLU A 74 -7.93 -23.77 7.52
N LYS A 75 -7.98 -22.45 7.38
CA LYS A 75 -9.20 -21.72 6.97
C LYS A 75 -9.50 -21.81 5.47
N GLY A 76 -8.69 -22.52 4.68
CA GLY A 76 -8.88 -22.73 3.25
C GLY A 76 -8.30 -21.65 2.36
N LEU A 77 -7.52 -20.69 2.89
CA LEU A 77 -6.87 -19.69 2.06
C LEU A 77 -5.70 -20.31 1.26
N PRO A 78 -5.62 -20.07 -0.06
CA PRO A 78 -4.44 -20.42 -0.85
C PRO A 78 -3.25 -19.56 -0.43
N VAL A 79 -2.27 -20.16 0.26
CA VAL A 79 -1.07 -19.47 0.74
C VAL A 79 0.19 -20.19 0.28
N ALA A 80 0.97 -19.53 -0.58
CA ALA A 80 2.34 -19.90 -0.93
C ALA A 80 3.34 -19.09 -0.10
N VAL A 81 4.50 -19.70 0.19
CA VAL A 81 5.59 -19.07 0.95
C VAL A 81 6.85 -19.07 0.11
N GLU A 82 7.61 -17.99 0.14
CA GLU A 82 8.95 -17.87 -0.43
C GLU A 82 9.84 -17.09 0.51
N VAL A 83 11.05 -17.59 0.73
CA VAL A 83 12.12 -16.90 1.45
C VAL A 83 13.30 -16.67 0.50
N GLU A 84 13.73 -15.42 0.38
CA GLU A 84 14.86 -15.03 -0.45
C GLU A 84 16.00 -14.48 0.40
N TRP A 85 17.24 -14.81 0.02
CA TRP A 85 18.45 -14.25 0.63
C TRP A 85 18.93 -13.05 -0.18
N ASP A 86 18.69 -11.84 0.31
CA ASP A 86 19.17 -10.61 -0.33
C ASP A 86 19.44 -9.50 0.70
N SER A 87 20.54 -8.80 0.55
CA SER A 87 20.86 -7.63 1.38
C SER A 87 19.92 -6.44 1.14
N ASN A 88 19.25 -6.42 -0.02
CA ASN A 88 18.34 -5.36 -0.44
C ASN A 88 16.89 -5.88 -0.50
N TRP A 89 16.29 -6.06 0.68
CA TRP A 89 14.99 -6.70 0.83
C TRP A 89 13.86 -5.99 0.03
N TYR A 90 13.87 -4.67 -0.07
CA TYR A 90 12.82 -3.95 -0.82
C TYR A 90 12.93 -4.17 -2.32
N GLN A 91 14.14 -4.29 -2.88
CA GLN A 91 14.34 -4.70 -4.27
C GLN A 91 13.94 -6.16 -4.51
N ALA A 92 14.19 -7.04 -3.53
CA ALA A 92 13.71 -8.41 -3.57
C ALA A 92 12.18 -8.47 -3.64
N VAL A 93 11.46 -7.65 -2.84
CA VAL A 93 10.00 -7.54 -2.90
C VAL A 93 9.52 -7.05 -4.28
N VAL A 94 10.16 -6.01 -4.85
CA VAL A 94 9.80 -5.51 -6.20
C VAL A 94 9.99 -6.61 -7.24
N ARG A 95 11.10 -7.35 -7.22
CA ARG A 95 11.32 -8.48 -8.14
C ARG A 95 10.30 -9.60 -7.93
N ALA A 96 10.00 -9.95 -6.69
CA ALA A 96 9.02 -10.97 -6.34
C ALA A 96 7.62 -10.59 -6.82
N SER A 97 7.21 -9.31 -6.70
CA SER A 97 5.91 -8.86 -7.17
C SER A 97 5.71 -9.08 -8.68
N VAL A 98 6.77 -8.88 -9.46
CA VAL A 98 6.77 -9.13 -10.92
C VAL A 98 6.82 -10.64 -11.21
N ARG A 99 7.72 -11.38 -10.54
CA ARG A 99 7.91 -12.83 -10.71
C ARG A 99 6.63 -13.62 -10.47
N HIS A 100 5.86 -13.24 -9.45
CA HIS A 100 4.59 -13.88 -9.10
C HIS A 100 3.37 -13.27 -9.78
N ALA A 101 3.55 -12.21 -10.58
CA ALA A 101 2.47 -11.50 -11.28
C ALA A 101 1.32 -11.14 -10.33
N VAL A 102 1.65 -10.50 -9.19
CA VAL A 102 0.66 -10.17 -8.16
C VAL A 102 -0.13 -8.90 -8.50
N ASP A 103 -1.37 -8.85 -8.06
CA ASP A 103 -2.27 -7.70 -8.24
C ASP A 103 -2.03 -6.60 -7.21
N GLY A 104 -1.35 -6.90 -6.10
CA GLY A 104 -0.98 -5.92 -5.08
C GLY A 104 0.09 -6.42 -4.13
N VAL A 105 0.79 -5.46 -3.50
CA VAL A 105 1.77 -5.71 -2.43
C VAL A 105 1.23 -5.18 -1.13
N VAL A 106 1.28 -5.98 -0.06
CA VAL A 106 0.83 -5.59 1.28
C VAL A 106 1.99 -5.67 2.25
N LYS A 107 2.28 -4.57 2.94
CA LYS A 107 3.40 -4.46 3.87
C LYS A 107 3.01 -3.73 5.15
N SER A 108 3.49 -4.22 6.29
CA SER A 108 3.38 -3.51 7.56
C SER A 108 4.26 -2.25 7.56
N SER A 109 3.67 -1.09 7.84
CA SER A 109 4.37 0.19 7.96
C SER A 109 4.19 0.73 9.37
N ARG A 110 5.29 0.83 10.12
CA ARG A 110 5.27 1.30 11.51
C ARG A 110 5.70 2.74 11.61
N ARG A 111 5.18 3.46 12.60
CA ARG A 111 5.72 4.77 13.00
C ARG A 111 7.18 4.59 13.46
N HIS A 112 8.07 5.34 12.89
CA HIS A 112 9.49 5.30 13.23
C HIS A 112 9.89 6.50 14.09
N SER A 113 10.82 6.29 15.02
CA SER A 113 11.50 7.40 15.70
C SER A 113 12.26 8.25 14.65
N SER A 114 12.48 9.53 14.96
CA SER A 114 13.13 10.49 14.04
C SER A 114 14.50 10.03 13.50
N ALA A 115 15.25 9.22 14.25
CA ALA A 115 16.53 8.66 13.81
C ALA A 115 16.36 7.44 12.85
N GLN A 116 15.33 6.61 13.06
CA GLN A 116 15.03 5.45 12.22
C GLN A 116 14.28 5.83 10.92
N ARG A 117 13.67 7.03 10.88
CA ARG A 117 12.88 7.52 9.73
C ARG A 117 13.70 7.58 8.43
N ARG A 118 14.99 7.93 8.50
CA ARG A 118 15.82 8.09 7.29
C ARG A 118 16.10 6.77 6.57
N LEU A 119 16.33 5.67 7.26
CA LEU A 119 16.68 4.38 6.66
C LEU A 119 15.44 3.56 6.23
N LYS A 120 14.38 3.55 7.06
CA LYS A 120 13.13 2.79 6.74
C LYS A 120 12.18 3.54 5.82
N ARG A 121 12.22 4.89 5.81
CA ARG A 121 11.53 5.75 4.84
C ARG A 121 11.92 5.41 3.40
N THR A 122 13.18 5.06 3.17
CA THR A 122 13.68 4.70 1.84
C THR A 122 13.02 3.42 1.30
N SER A 123 12.69 2.45 2.15
CA SER A 123 12.14 1.15 1.73
C SER A 123 10.66 1.22 1.35
N ASP A 124 9.79 1.80 2.18
CA ASP A 124 8.36 1.96 1.85
C ASP A 124 8.18 2.84 0.62
N TRP A 125 8.99 3.90 0.52
CA TRP A 125 9.02 4.77 -0.65
C TRP A 125 9.49 4.06 -1.92
N THR A 126 10.48 3.17 -1.82
CA THR A 126 10.94 2.38 -2.97
C THR A 126 9.83 1.46 -3.48
N LEU A 127 9.11 0.78 -2.59
CA LEU A 127 7.97 -0.05 -2.98
C LEU A 127 6.89 0.76 -3.70
N ILE A 128 6.49 1.91 -3.15
CA ILE A 128 5.51 2.81 -3.77
C ILE A 128 5.95 3.26 -5.18
N ARG A 129 7.25 3.51 -5.38
CA ARG A 129 7.79 3.99 -6.65
C ARG A 129 8.00 2.90 -7.69
N GLU A 130 8.38 1.71 -7.27
CA GLU A 130 8.95 0.70 -8.17
C GLU A 130 8.03 -0.50 -8.39
N CYS A 131 7.07 -0.79 -7.50
CA CYS A 131 6.06 -1.81 -7.74
C CYS A 131 5.11 -1.41 -8.88
N ASN A 132 4.82 -2.35 -9.79
CA ASN A 132 3.92 -2.16 -10.93
C ASN A 132 2.44 -2.34 -10.57
N CYS A 133 2.15 -2.68 -9.33
CA CYS A 133 0.84 -2.92 -8.77
C CYS A 133 0.62 -2.01 -7.54
N PRO A 134 -0.63 -1.86 -7.07
CA PRO A 134 -0.95 -1.16 -5.84
C PRO A 134 -0.14 -1.65 -4.65
N VAL A 135 0.25 -0.72 -3.77
CA VAL A 135 0.97 -1.02 -2.52
C VAL A 135 0.13 -0.57 -1.34
N LEU A 136 -0.30 -1.53 -0.52
CA LEU A 136 -1.00 -1.27 0.74
C LEU A 136 0.01 -1.27 1.90
N LEU A 137 0.14 -0.13 2.54
CA LEU A 137 0.93 0.05 3.76
C LEU A 137 0.00 -0.02 4.96
N VAL A 138 0.07 -1.13 5.69
CA VAL A 138 -0.76 -1.40 6.86
C VAL A 138 -0.13 -0.76 8.10
N LYS A 139 -0.88 0.08 8.79
CA LYS A 139 -0.48 0.75 10.03
C LYS A 139 -1.22 0.13 11.22
N GLY A 140 -0.67 0.31 12.40
CA GLY A 140 -1.23 -0.30 13.61
C GLY A 140 -0.98 -1.81 13.67
N ASP A 141 -1.95 -2.54 14.18
CA ASP A 141 -1.90 -4.00 14.37
C ASP A 141 -2.53 -4.80 13.21
N GLY A 142 -3.10 -4.11 12.23
CA GLY A 142 -3.77 -4.74 11.09
C GLY A 142 -5.22 -5.19 11.34
N SER A 143 -5.72 -5.07 12.55
CA SER A 143 -7.08 -5.53 12.92
C SER A 143 -8.20 -4.50 12.62
N ASN A 144 -7.84 -3.27 12.28
CA ASN A 144 -8.81 -2.19 12.12
C ASN A 144 -9.44 -2.23 10.72
N ARG A 145 -10.70 -2.64 10.63
CA ARG A 145 -11.47 -2.56 9.39
C ARG A 145 -11.81 -1.10 9.08
N ALA A 146 -11.44 -0.62 7.91
CA ALA A 146 -11.73 0.73 7.49
C ALA A 146 -13.24 0.90 7.25
N GLN A 147 -13.94 1.56 8.18
CA GLN A 147 -15.35 1.95 8.00
C GLN A 147 -15.47 3.17 7.09
N THR A 148 -14.47 4.05 7.11
CA THR A 148 -14.38 5.24 6.26
C THR A 148 -13.09 5.19 5.45
N VAL A 149 -13.21 5.37 4.14
CA VAL A 149 -12.12 5.46 3.17
C VAL A 149 -12.08 6.86 2.59
N LEU A 150 -10.89 7.45 2.52
CA LEU A 150 -10.66 8.72 1.85
C LEU A 150 -9.82 8.51 0.59
N ALA A 151 -10.40 8.76 -0.59
CA ALA A 151 -9.70 8.70 -1.87
C ALA A 151 -9.26 10.10 -2.32
N ALA A 152 -7.96 10.28 -2.57
CA ALA A 152 -7.39 11.55 -3.03
C ALA A 152 -7.31 11.58 -4.56
N LEU A 153 -7.94 12.59 -5.17
CA LEU A 153 -7.95 12.80 -6.62
C LEU A 153 -7.13 14.03 -6.99
N ASP A 154 -6.24 13.88 -7.97
CA ASP A 154 -5.49 15.02 -8.52
C ASP A 154 -6.24 15.63 -9.71
N THR A 155 -6.88 16.75 -9.46
CA THR A 155 -7.63 17.50 -10.50
C THR A 155 -6.82 18.65 -11.11
N ARG A 156 -5.51 18.73 -10.82
CA ARG A 156 -4.61 19.75 -11.35
C ARG A 156 -4.19 19.41 -12.78
N GLY A 157 -4.81 20.04 -13.74
CA GLY A 157 -4.40 19.98 -15.14
C GLY A 157 -5.03 18.86 -15.96
N ASP A 158 -4.95 19.08 -17.29
CA ASP A 158 -5.58 18.26 -18.32
C ASP A 158 -4.72 17.06 -18.79
N GLN A 159 -3.67 16.71 -18.05
CA GLN A 159 -2.78 15.61 -18.46
C GLN A 159 -3.51 14.27 -18.35
N GLU A 160 -3.48 13.49 -19.42
CA GLU A 160 -4.12 12.18 -19.53
C GLU A 160 -3.68 11.21 -18.43
N ALA A 161 -2.42 11.29 -18.00
CA ALA A 161 -1.88 10.47 -16.92
C ALA A 161 -2.64 10.66 -15.59
N TYR A 162 -2.99 11.90 -15.22
CA TYR A 162 -3.77 12.17 -14.01
C TYR A 162 -5.21 11.68 -14.13
N ARG A 163 -5.82 11.84 -15.31
CA ARG A 163 -7.18 11.33 -15.57
C ARG A 163 -7.22 9.82 -15.48
N THR A 164 -6.25 9.13 -16.08
CA THR A 164 -6.13 7.68 -16.02
C THR A 164 -5.93 7.19 -14.59
N LEU A 165 -5.07 7.84 -13.81
CA LEU A 165 -4.83 7.48 -12.42
C LEU A 165 -6.07 7.72 -11.54
N ASN A 166 -6.73 8.88 -11.70
CA ASN A 166 -7.98 9.16 -11.00
C ASN A 166 -9.05 8.12 -11.35
N GLN A 167 -9.17 7.72 -12.64
CA GLN A 167 -10.12 6.70 -13.04
C GLN A 167 -9.83 5.36 -12.37
N LYS A 168 -8.57 4.93 -12.32
CA LYS A 168 -8.18 3.70 -11.59
C LYS A 168 -8.57 3.77 -10.11
N ILE A 169 -8.38 4.92 -9.44
CA ILE A 169 -8.78 5.11 -8.04
C ILE A 169 -10.30 5.01 -7.89
N LEU A 170 -11.05 5.68 -8.78
CA LEU A 170 -12.51 5.64 -8.75
C LEU A 170 -13.04 4.21 -8.97
N ASP A 171 -12.50 3.49 -9.95
CA ASP A 171 -12.93 2.13 -10.28
C ASP A 171 -12.60 1.17 -9.14
N MET A 172 -11.42 1.27 -8.55
CA MET A 172 -11.04 0.49 -7.37
C MET A 172 -11.96 0.79 -6.18
N CYS A 173 -12.28 2.05 -5.91
CA CYS A 173 -13.20 2.40 -4.82
C CYS A 173 -14.59 1.82 -5.05
N ARG A 174 -15.10 1.85 -6.27
CA ARG A 174 -16.39 1.24 -6.61
C ARG A 174 -16.35 -0.28 -6.45
N GLU A 175 -15.34 -0.93 -6.97
CA GLU A 175 -15.24 -2.39 -6.97
C GLU A 175 -15.15 -2.96 -5.55
N PHE A 176 -14.32 -2.35 -4.69
CA PHE A 176 -14.03 -2.90 -3.36
C PHE A 176 -14.93 -2.39 -2.24
N PHE A 177 -15.51 -1.20 -2.36
CA PHE A 177 -16.21 -0.57 -1.25
C PHE A 177 -17.71 -0.35 -1.47
N GLU A 178 -18.20 -0.28 -2.72
CA GLU A 178 -19.65 -0.10 -2.99
C GLU A 178 -20.52 -1.27 -2.49
N GLN A 179 -19.94 -2.47 -2.38
CA GLN A 179 -20.63 -3.68 -1.91
C GLN A 179 -20.48 -3.92 -0.40
N THR A 180 -19.84 -2.99 0.31
CA THR A 180 -19.58 -3.07 1.75
C THR A 180 -20.25 -1.89 2.46
N ASP A 181 -20.40 -1.98 3.80
CA ASP A 181 -20.88 -0.85 4.62
C ASP A 181 -19.79 0.25 4.78
N THR A 182 -18.78 0.26 3.91
CA THR A 182 -17.68 1.23 3.95
C THR A 182 -18.10 2.55 3.31
N GLU A 183 -17.92 3.63 4.04
CA GLU A 183 -18.22 4.97 3.55
C GLU A 183 -17.01 5.54 2.79
N VAL A 184 -17.17 5.82 1.48
CA VAL A 184 -16.12 6.40 0.65
C VAL A 184 -16.30 7.89 0.51
N HIS A 185 -15.28 8.65 0.89
CA HIS A 185 -15.12 10.07 0.69
C HIS A 185 -14.02 10.37 -0.32
N TYR A 186 -14.14 11.49 -1.02
CA TYR A 186 -13.15 11.94 -1.99
C TYR A 186 -12.62 13.31 -1.63
N VAL A 187 -11.32 13.53 -1.75
CA VAL A 187 -10.68 14.83 -1.54
C VAL A 187 -9.91 15.26 -2.77
N SER A 188 -10.05 16.53 -3.13
CA SER A 188 -9.23 17.19 -4.13
C SER A 188 -8.73 18.53 -3.59
N ALA A 189 -7.43 18.77 -3.69
CA ALA A 189 -6.79 20.00 -3.25
C ALA A 189 -6.54 20.95 -4.41
N HIS A 190 -6.66 22.25 -4.15
CA HIS A 190 -6.29 23.29 -5.11
C HIS A 190 -5.58 24.44 -4.38
N LYS A 191 -4.68 25.14 -5.09
CA LYS A 191 -3.84 26.19 -4.48
C LYS A 191 -4.51 27.57 -4.47
N ASP A 192 -5.35 27.84 -5.46
CA ASP A 192 -5.99 29.13 -5.68
C ASP A 192 -7.38 28.96 -6.32
N LEU A 193 -8.15 30.04 -6.38
CA LEU A 193 -9.49 30.02 -6.97
C LEU A 193 -9.54 29.62 -8.46
N PRO A 194 -8.59 30.06 -9.31
CA PRO A 194 -8.56 29.64 -10.71
C PRO A 194 -8.34 28.13 -10.92
N SER A 195 -7.60 27.48 -10.01
CA SER A 195 -7.32 26.03 -10.08
C SER A 195 -8.39 25.17 -9.36
N ARG A 196 -9.45 25.79 -8.84
CA ARG A 196 -10.53 25.07 -8.15
C ARG A 196 -11.30 24.18 -9.13
N PRO A 197 -11.41 22.86 -8.86
CA PRO A 197 -12.18 21.97 -9.70
C PRO A 197 -13.68 22.30 -9.66
N ASP A 198 -14.37 22.03 -10.76
CA ASP A 198 -15.83 22.13 -10.79
C ASP A 198 -16.46 21.05 -9.91
N ARG A 199 -17.15 21.50 -8.86
CA ARG A 199 -17.75 20.60 -7.85
C ARG A 199 -18.78 19.66 -8.48
N GLY A 200 -19.61 20.16 -9.39
CA GLY A 200 -20.65 19.35 -10.01
C GLY A 200 -20.10 18.22 -10.85
N SER A 201 -19.04 18.51 -11.63
CA SER A 201 -18.35 17.50 -12.42
C SER A 201 -17.65 16.47 -11.54
N LEU A 202 -17.00 16.91 -10.44
CA LEU A 202 -16.32 16.00 -9.52
C LEU A 202 -17.29 15.07 -8.79
N VAL A 203 -18.41 15.60 -8.28
CA VAL A 203 -19.46 14.80 -7.65
C VAL A 203 -20.03 13.76 -8.62
N ARG A 204 -20.29 14.13 -9.87
CA ARG A 204 -20.75 13.18 -10.90
C ARG A 204 -19.71 12.09 -11.19
N ALA A 205 -18.42 12.46 -11.26
CA ALA A 205 -17.34 11.49 -11.48
C ALA A 205 -17.18 10.51 -10.32
N CYS A 206 -17.27 11.01 -9.09
CA CYS A 206 -17.19 10.17 -7.89
C CYS A 206 -18.41 9.26 -7.69
N GLY A 207 -19.59 9.67 -8.17
CA GLY A 207 -20.83 8.87 -8.03
C GLY A 207 -21.37 8.80 -6.58
N VAL A 208 -20.94 9.69 -5.70
CA VAL A 208 -21.38 9.75 -4.28
C VAL A 208 -22.09 11.05 -3.97
N PRO A 209 -22.86 11.12 -2.86
CA PRO A 209 -23.46 12.38 -2.39
C PRO A 209 -22.43 13.50 -2.24
N GLY A 210 -22.84 14.74 -2.54
CA GLY A 210 -21.93 15.88 -2.57
C GLY A 210 -21.21 16.16 -1.25
N GLU A 211 -21.79 15.82 -0.10
CA GLU A 211 -21.17 15.92 1.22
C GLU A 211 -19.94 15.02 1.39
N ARG A 212 -19.82 13.96 0.58
CA ARG A 212 -18.66 13.06 0.57
C ARG A 212 -17.56 13.52 -0.37
N VAL A 213 -17.71 14.68 -1.04
CA VAL A 213 -16.70 15.25 -1.94
C VAL A 213 -16.15 16.54 -1.34
N HIS A 214 -14.88 16.49 -0.93
CA HIS A 214 -14.17 17.57 -0.26
C HIS A 214 -13.26 18.29 -1.27
N ILE A 215 -13.50 19.59 -1.48
CA ILE A 215 -12.65 20.47 -2.30
C ILE A 215 -11.97 21.45 -1.35
N VAL A 216 -10.67 21.29 -1.16
CA VAL A 216 -9.90 21.99 -0.12
C VAL A 216 -8.87 22.92 -0.77
N MET A 217 -8.85 24.19 -0.35
CA MET A 217 -7.82 25.13 -0.77
C MET A 217 -6.63 25.02 0.18
N ASP A 218 -5.68 24.13 -0.16
CA ASP A 218 -4.47 23.86 0.63
C ASP A 218 -3.44 23.12 -0.25
N GLU A 219 -2.25 22.90 0.29
CA GLU A 219 -1.31 21.93 -0.28
C GLU A 219 -1.89 20.51 -0.22
N ALA A 220 -1.66 19.71 -1.27
CA ALA A 220 -2.32 18.40 -1.41
C ALA A 220 -2.09 17.47 -0.21
N HIS A 221 -0.87 17.43 0.35
CA HIS A 221 -0.57 16.59 1.51
C HIS A 221 -1.31 17.03 2.77
N ASP A 222 -1.40 18.35 3.02
CA ASP A 222 -2.09 18.91 4.19
C ASP A 222 -3.61 18.68 4.08
N ALA A 223 -4.18 18.90 2.89
CA ALA A 223 -5.58 18.61 2.62
C ALA A 223 -5.94 17.15 2.88
N ILE A 224 -5.12 16.21 2.39
CA ILE A 224 -5.34 14.76 2.59
C ILE A 224 -5.28 14.40 4.07
N ILE A 225 -4.21 14.82 4.78
CA ILE A 225 -3.99 14.48 6.18
C ILE A 225 -5.08 15.06 7.08
N LYS A 226 -5.43 16.32 6.85
CA LYS A 226 -6.47 17.02 7.61
C LYS A 226 -7.84 16.36 7.40
N THR A 227 -8.23 16.13 6.14
CA THR A 227 -9.52 15.50 5.82
C THR A 227 -9.58 14.06 6.35
N ALA A 228 -8.51 13.27 6.23
CA ALA A 228 -8.44 11.93 6.80
C ALA A 228 -8.64 11.93 8.32
N LYS A 229 -8.04 12.89 9.01
CA LYS A 229 -8.19 13.04 10.46
C LYS A 229 -9.59 13.48 10.87
N GLU A 230 -10.18 14.44 10.16
CA GLU A 230 -11.54 14.95 10.41
C GLU A 230 -12.59 13.85 10.22
N LEU A 231 -12.41 12.98 9.21
CA LEU A 231 -13.28 11.85 8.92
C LEU A 231 -12.98 10.60 9.75
N GLN A 232 -11.90 10.59 10.52
CA GLN A 232 -11.38 9.40 11.19
C GLN A 232 -11.20 8.23 10.20
N ALA A 233 -10.70 8.53 8.99
CA ALA A 233 -10.53 7.54 7.93
C ALA A 233 -9.61 6.41 8.38
N GLY A 234 -10.05 5.16 8.15
CA GLY A 234 -9.24 3.97 8.42
C GLY A 234 -8.30 3.63 7.27
N LEU A 235 -8.59 4.14 6.06
CA LEU A 235 -7.78 3.95 4.87
C LEU A 235 -7.74 5.24 4.04
N VAL A 236 -6.56 5.62 3.59
CA VAL A 236 -6.39 6.62 2.53
C VAL A 236 -5.95 5.93 1.25
N VAL A 237 -6.59 6.28 0.13
CA VAL A 237 -6.24 5.83 -1.20
C VAL A 237 -5.72 7.01 -1.99
N MET A 238 -4.55 6.88 -2.61
CA MET A 238 -3.99 7.92 -3.45
C MET A 238 -3.18 7.34 -4.62
N GLY A 239 -2.95 8.15 -5.63
CA GLY A 239 -2.09 7.79 -6.74
C GLY A 239 -0.66 8.30 -6.58
N THR A 240 0.27 7.65 -7.28
CA THR A 240 1.63 8.17 -7.46
C THR A 240 1.93 8.40 -8.93
N SER A 241 2.40 9.60 -9.27
CA SER A 241 2.88 9.94 -10.61
C SER A 241 4.37 9.63 -10.79
N ALA A 242 4.97 8.85 -9.90
CA ALA A 242 6.41 8.59 -9.86
C ALA A 242 6.99 7.99 -11.17
N ARG A 243 6.12 7.46 -12.05
CA ARG A 243 6.52 6.82 -13.32
C ARG A 243 6.43 7.70 -14.56
N SER A 244 5.82 8.87 -14.50
CA SER A 244 5.65 9.74 -15.67
C SER A 244 6.88 10.64 -15.96
N GLY A 245 8.08 10.15 -15.71
CA GLY A 245 9.39 10.65 -16.18
C GLY A 245 9.76 12.10 -15.89
N LEU A 246 8.88 13.05 -16.08
CA LEU A 246 9.15 14.50 -15.94
C LEU A 246 8.67 15.10 -14.62
N SER A 247 7.72 14.48 -13.93
CA SER A 247 7.19 15.00 -12.65
C SER A 247 7.71 14.27 -11.42
N ALA A 248 8.52 13.22 -11.58
CA ALA A 248 9.12 12.46 -10.48
C ALA A 248 9.94 13.35 -9.51
N MET A 249 10.51 14.46 -9.98
CA MET A 249 11.24 15.41 -9.14
C MET A 249 10.36 16.37 -8.35
N LEU A 250 9.13 16.66 -8.80
CA LEU A 250 8.30 17.70 -8.19
C LEU A 250 7.15 17.16 -7.31
N ASN A 251 6.70 15.94 -7.56
CA ASN A 251 5.55 15.36 -6.83
C ASN A 251 5.92 14.26 -5.82
N SER A 252 7.20 13.87 -5.71
CA SER A 252 7.68 12.92 -4.68
C SER A 252 7.34 13.40 -3.25
N ASN A 253 7.13 14.68 -3.08
CA ASN A 253 6.96 15.32 -1.79
C ASN A 253 5.57 15.09 -1.16
N THR A 254 4.50 14.90 -1.94
CA THR A 254 3.14 14.71 -1.40
C THR A 254 2.98 13.32 -0.78
N ALA A 255 3.28 12.26 -1.54
CA ALA A 255 3.14 10.89 -1.04
C ALA A 255 4.08 10.59 0.14
N GLU A 256 5.31 11.14 0.13
CA GLU A 256 6.23 11.03 1.27
C GLU A 256 5.68 11.70 2.53
N LYS A 257 5.17 12.93 2.40
CA LYS A 257 4.62 13.67 3.54
C LYS A 257 3.35 13.01 4.09
N VAL A 258 2.48 12.50 3.18
CA VAL A 258 1.29 11.73 3.58
C VAL A 258 1.72 10.46 4.32
N LEU A 259 2.66 9.70 3.77
CA LEU A 259 3.17 8.47 4.40
C LEU A 259 3.73 8.72 5.80
N ASP A 260 4.48 9.80 5.98
CA ASP A 260 5.13 10.12 7.26
C ASP A 260 4.14 10.55 8.36
N GLN A 261 3.05 11.21 8.00
CA GLN A 261 2.13 11.85 8.96
C GLN A 261 0.81 11.12 9.14
N LEU A 262 0.43 10.28 8.18
CA LEU A 262 -0.82 9.53 8.22
C LEU A 262 -0.79 8.47 9.33
N GLU A 263 -1.90 8.33 10.06
CA GLU A 263 -2.03 7.37 11.16
C GLU A 263 -2.78 6.10 10.77
N CYS A 264 -3.56 6.14 9.71
CA CYS A 264 -4.32 5.03 9.15
C CYS A 264 -3.56 4.36 7.98
N ASP A 265 -4.12 3.28 7.47
CA ASP A 265 -3.59 2.55 6.32
C ASP A 265 -3.50 3.44 5.07
N LEU A 266 -2.55 3.15 4.21
CA LEU A 266 -2.32 3.89 2.96
C LEU A 266 -2.22 2.93 1.78
N LEU A 267 -3.14 3.06 0.83
CA LEU A 267 -3.10 2.36 -0.46
C LEU A 267 -2.62 3.33 -1.54
N VAL A 268 -1.51 2.98 -2.18
CA VAL A 268 -0.94 3.80 -3.26
C VAL A 268 -1.08 3.07 -4.59
N MET A 269 -1.77 3.73 -5.53
CA MET A 269 -2.00 3.25 -6.90
C MET A 269 -0.89 3.76 -7.84
N PRO A 270 -0.31 2.88 -8.71
CA PRO A 270 0.72 3.24 -9.66
C PRO A 270 0.18 3.90 -10.94
#